data_dec4ff4d8b64eb983687efba5f1e615a
#
_entry.id   dec4ff4d8b64eb983687efba5f1e615a
#
_cell.length_a   1.000
_cell.length_b   1.000
_cell.length_c   1.000
_cell.angle_alpha   90.00
_cell.angle_beta   90.00
_cell.angle_gamma   90.00
#
_symmetry.space_group_name_H-M   'P 1'
#
loop_
_entity.id
_entity.type
_entity.pdbx_description
1 polymer ?
#
loop_
_entity_poly.entity_id
_entity_poly.type
_entity_poly.pdbx_seq_one_letter_code
_entity_poly.pdbx_strand_id
1 'polypeptide(L)'
;MKARKRTNNKWFETQDNISYWEDFNKPKIIWKRIGSILRFSYDDRGCLGLDSTCFAAGEHIEYLCCVLNSLMGHYLLKDSPRTGTGDLLVSVQAIEPARIPYEAKYNDLLSDLLSRQISEGTAATEKEINDIVFVMYGLSPIEREYVTLYVKQSQQSQ
;
A
#
# COMPACT_ATOMS: atom_id res chain seq x y z
N MET A 1 -34.19 -14.11 -3.08
CA MET A 1 -33.57 -12.75 -3.10
C MET A 1 -33.79 -12.11 -1.74
N LYS A 2 -32.73 -11.79 -0.97
CA LYS A 2 -32.86 -10.97 0.23
C LYS A 2 -33.34 -9.58 -0.20
N ALA A 3 -34.46 -9.09 0.34
CA ALA A 3 -34.97 -7.78 0.06
C ALA A 3 -33.89 -6.72 0.39
N ARG A 4 -33.64 -5.78 -0.52
CA ARG A 4 -32.79 -4.62 -0.25
C ARG A 4 -33.31 -3.89 0.99
N LYS A 5 -32.38 -3.44 1.85
CA LYS A 5 -32.68 -2.65 3.02
C LYS A 5 -33.53 -1.44 2.58
N ARG A 6 -34.71 -1.25 3.18
CA ARG A 6 -35.50 -0.04 2.94
C ARG A 6 -34.72 1.16 3.45
N THR A 7 -34.45 2.13 2.58
CA THR A 7 -33.85 3.42 2.93
C THR A 7 -34.81 4.53 2.52
N ASN A 8 -34.76 5.67 3.20
CA ASN A 8 -35.50 6.87 2.83
C ASN A 8 -34.76 7.72 1.79
N ASN A 9 -33.70 7.16 1.20
CA ASN A 9 -32.86 7.86 0.24
C ASN A 9 -33.62 8.09 -1.06
N LYS A 10 -33.36 9.22 -1.68
CA LYS A 10 -33.83 9.52 -3.03
C LYS A 10 -33.14 8.59 -4.03
N TRP A 11 -33.71 8.44 -5.22
CA TRP A 11 -33.22 7.52 -6.25
C TRP A 11 -31.77 7.77 -6.71
N PHE A 12 -31.27 9.00 -6.52
CA PHE A 12 -29.92 9.42 -6.87
C PHE A 12 -28.95 9.43 -5.68
N GLU A 13 -29.41 9.11 -4.49
CA GLU A 13 -28.57 9.03 -3.29
C GLU A 13 -28.03 7.62 -3.10
N THR A 14 -26.80 7.53 -2.60
CA THR A 14 -26.19 6.25 -2.24
C THR A 14 -26.93 5.65 -1.04
N GLN A 15 -27.00 4.31 -1.01
CA GLN A 15 -27.68 3.58 0.05
C GLN A 15 -27.01 3.79 1.42
N ASP A 16 -25.69 3.88 1.41
CA ASP A 16 -24.87 4.11 2.59
C ASP A 16 -24.16 5.47 2.47
N ASN A 17 -23.95 6.13 3.59
CA ASN A 17 -23.25 7.41 3.62
C ASN A 17 -21.77 7.19 3.33
N ILE A 18 -21.23 7.94 2.36
CA ILE A 18 -19.80 7.96 2.04
C ILE A 18 -19.16 9.06 2.90
N SER A 19 -18.93 8.77 4.19
CA SER A 19 -18.35 9.72 5.14
C SER A 19 -16.92 10.14 4.82
N TYR A 20 -16.21 9.34 4.00
CA TYR A 20 -14.83 9.57 3.56
C TYR A 20 -14.72 10.20 2.16
N TRP A 21 -15.81 10.81 1.67
CA TRP A 21 -15.83 11.40 0.32
C TRP A 21 -14.72 12.44 0.10
N GLU A 22 -14.45 13.27 1.10
CA GLU A 22 -13.45 14.33 1.00
C GLU A 22 -12.01 13.76 0.99
N ASP A 23 -11.79 12.56 1.49
CA ASP A 23 -10.49 11.92 1.50
C ASP A 23 -10.01 11.56 0.10
N PHE A 24 -10.92 11.44 -0.87
CA PHE A 24 -10.54 11.25 -2.27
C PHE A 24 -9.78 12.42 -2.87
N ASN A 25 -9.95 13.63 -2.34
CA ASN A 25 -9.25 14.84 -2.81
C ASN A 25 -7.90 15.06 -2.11
N LYS A 26 -7.59 14.27 -1.07
CA LYS A 26 -6.32 14.35 -0.35
C LYS A 26 -5.25 13.48 -1.03
N PRO A 27 -3.95 13.79 -0.81
CA PRO A 27 -2.90 12.84 -1.12
C PRO A 27 -3.17 11.49 -0.46
N LYS A 28 -3.02 10.42 -1.24
CA LYS A 28 -3.38 9.07 -0.80
C LYS A 28 -2.56 8.01 -1.51
N ILE A 29 -2.58 6.82 -0.96
CA ILE A 29 -2.15 5.61 -1.67
C ILE A 29 -3.37 4.80 -2.09
N ILE A 30 -3.30 4.22 -3.28
CA ILE A 30 -4.33 3.35 -3.85
C ILE A 30 -3.69 2.02 -4.21
N TRP A 31 -4.38 0.92 -3.92
CA TRP A 31 -3.90 -0.42 -4.31
C TRP A 31 -5.06 -1.34 -4.70
N LYS A 32 -4.77 -2.35 -5.50
CA LYS A 32 -5.73 -3.42 -5.80
C LYS A 32 -5.93 -4.30 -4.56
N ARG A 33 -7.18 -4.56 -4.20
CA ARG A 33 -7.51 -5.47 -3.11
C ARG A 33 -7.11 -6.92 -3.41
N ILE A 34 -7.15 -7.33 -4.67
CA ILE A 34 -6.77 -8.67 -5.12
C ILE A 34 -5.80 -8.52 -6.28
N GLY A 35 -4.67 -9.21 -6.22
CA GLY A 35 -3.69 -9.22 -7.31
C GLY A 35 -2.51 -10.13 -7.05
N SER A 36 -1.90 -10.59 -8.13
CA SER A 36 -0.67 -11.39 -8.09
C SER A 36 0.52 -10.55 -7.65
N ILE A 37 0.56 -9.28 -8.04
CA ILE A 37 1.62 -8.33 -7.67
C ILE A 37 1.03 -7.23 -6.79
N LEU A 38 1.58 -7.10 -5.58
CA LEU A 38 1.21 -6.04 -4.66
C LEU A 38 1.94 -4.75 -5.04
N ARG A 39 1.17 -3.69 -5.29
CA ARG A 39 1.70 -2.35 -5.57
C ARG A 39 0.80 -1.29 -4.97
N PHE A 40 1.42 -0.31 -4.33
CA PHE A 40 0.77 0.85 -3.76
C PHE A 40 1.12 2.08 -4.61
N SER A 41 0.11 2.66 -5.25
CA SER A 41 0.27 3.85 -6.10
C SER A 41 -0.02 5.11 -5.31
N TYR A 42 0.90 6.06 -5.33
CA TYR A 42 0.66 7.39 -4.78
C TYR A 42 -0.21 8.22 -5.73
N ASP A 43 -1.19 8.93 -5.19
CA ASP A 43 -2.07 9.83 -5.94
C ASP A 43 -2.31 11.13 -5.15
N ASP A 44 -1.96 12.24 -5.78
CA ASP A 44 -2.20 13.62 -5.32
C ASP A 44 -3.15 14.40 -6.24
N ARG A 45 -3.78 13.71 -7.21
CA ARG A 45 -4.63 14.31 -8.26
C ARG A 45 -6.12 14.11 -8.05
N GLY A 46 -6.51 13.50 -6.92
CA GLY A 46 -7.91 13.26 -6.62
C GLY A 46 -8.55 12.12 -7.41
N CYS A 47 -7.78 11.12 -7.84
CA CYS A 47 -8.32 9.96 -8.54
C CYS A 47 -9.32 9.19 -7.67
N LEU A 48 -10.43 8.79 -8.28
CA LEU A 48 -11.42 7.93 -7.64
C LEU A 48 -11.06 6.45 -7.89
N GLY A 49 -11.13 5.66 -6.84
CA GLY A 49 -10.94 4.21 -6.94
C GLY A 49 -12.21 3.47 -7.34
N LEU A 50 -12.06 2.30 -7.96
CA LEU A 50 -13.16 1.36 -8.19
C LEU A 50 -13.40 0.52 -6.91
N ASP A 51 -14.51 -0.23 -6.89
CA ASP A 51 -14.86 -1.15 -5.80
C ASP A 51 -13.83 -2.26 -5.55
N SER A 52 -13.02 -2.57 -6.56
CA SER A 52 -11.91 -3.53 -6.48
C SER A 52 -10.61 -2.94 -5.89
N THR A 53 -10.59 -1.64 -5.58
CA THR A 53 -9.44 -0.95 -5.01
C THR A 53 -9.68 -0.57 -3.56
N CYS A 54 -8.59 -0.46 -2.80
CA CYS A 54 -8.54 0.15 -1.49
C CYS A 54 -7.72 1.44 -1.57
N PHE A 55 -7.92 2.34 -0.62
CA PHE A 55 -7.07 3.51 -0.48
C PHE A 55 -6.84 3.84 1.00
N ALA A 56 -5.80 4.60 1.26
CA ALA A 56 -5.51 5.22 2.55
C ALA A 56 -5.05 6.66 2.32
N ALA A 57 -5.59 7.58 3.10
CA ALA A 57 -5.21 8.98 3.12
C ALA A 57 -4.87 9.38 4.57
N GLY A 58 -3.97 10.34 4.75
CA GLY A 58 -3.57 10.80 6.07
C GLY A 58 -2.22 11.48 6.06
N GLU A 59 -1.69 11.73 7.26
CA GLU A 59 -0.34 12.27 7.42
C GLU A 59 0.71 11.26 6.98
N HIS A 60 1.85 11.74 6.50
CA HIS A 60 3.00 10.92 6.10
C HIS A 60 2.70 9.86 5.04
N ILE A 61 1.74 10.12 4.14
CA ILE A 61 1.28 9.14 3.16
C ILE A 61 2.37 8.75 2.16
N GLU A 62 3.28 9.65 1.82
CA GLU A 62 4.43 9.40 0.94
C GLU A 62 5.42 8.45 1.60
N TYR A 63 5.71 8.68 2.88
CA TYR A 63 6.51 7.78 3.71
C TYR A 63 5.91 6.37 3.72
N LEU A 64 4.61 6.27 3.97
CA LEU A 64 3.88 5.00 3.97
C LEU A 64 3.93 4.32 2.61
N CYS A 65 3.80 5.08 1.52
CA CYS A 65 3.91 4.58 0.15
C CYS A 65 5.27 3.92 -0.10
N CYS A 66 6.37 4.58 0.31
CA CYS A 66 7.72 4.04 0.18
C CYS A 66 7.88 2.75 0.99
N VAL A 67 7.45 2.73 2.25
CA VAL A 67 7.58 1.55 3.12
C VAL A 67 6.79 0.37 2.58
N LEU A 68 5.55 0.56 2.18
CA LEU A 68 4.69 -0.53 1.67
C LEU A 68 5.16 -1.09 0.33
N ASN A 69 5.80 -0.28 -0.52
CA ASN A 69 6.39 -0.76 -1.79
C ASN A 69 7.79 -1.35 -1.63
N SER A 70 8.42 -1.20 -0.47
CA SER A 70 9.75 -1.77 -0.20
C SER A 70 9.70 -3.29 -0.07
N LEU A 71 10.87 -3.93 -0.14
CA LEU A 71 11.01 -5.36 0.15
C LEU A 71 10.48 -5.72 1.54
N MET A 72 10.73 -4.87 2.54
CA MET A 72 10.19 -5.07 3.89
C MET A 72 8.67 -4.98 3.92
N GLY A 73 8.07 -4.01 3.22
CA GLY A 73 6.61 -3.88 3.10
C GLY A 73 5.97 -5.13 2.50
N HIS A 74 6.54 -5.66 1.42
CA HIS A 74 6.10 -6.94 0.84
C HIS A 74 6.26 -8.10 1.81
N TYR A 75 7.34 -8.15 2.58
CA TYR A 75 7.56 -9.18 3.58
C TYR A 75 6.56 -9.11 4.73
N LEU A 76 6.20 -7.91 5.19
CA LEU A 76 5.17 -7.73 6.24
C LEU A 76 3.80 -8.28 5.82
N LEU A 77 3.50 -8.23 4.54
CA LEU A 77 2.22 -8.68 3.97
C LEU A 77 2.25 -10.11 3.43
N LYS A 78 3.34 -10.86 3.67
CA LYS A 78 3.55 -12.24 3.18
C LYS A 78 2.46 -13.23 3.58
N ASP A 79 1.88 -13.03 4.76
CA ASP A 79 0.87 -13.90 5.34
C ASP A 79 -0.57 -13.42 5.03
N SER A 80 -0.73 -12.44 4.12
CA SER A 80 -2.04 -12.02 3.66
C SER A 80 -2.83 -13.19 3.08
N PRO A 81 -4.14 -13.25 3.30
CA PRO A 81 -4.98 -14.28 2.71
C PRO A 81 -4.78 -14.38 1.19
N ARG A 82 -5.01 -15.56 0.62
CA ARG A 82 -4.96 -15.78 -0.82
C ARG A 82 -6.31 -16.22 -1.35
N THR A 83 -6.59 -15.87 -2.59
CA THR A 83 -7.74 -16.40 -3.34
C THR A 83 -7.50 -17.87 -3.71
N GLY A 84 -8.56 -18.55 -4.17
CA GLY A 84 -8.42 -19.90 -4.72
C GLY A 84 -7.51 -20.00 -5.95
N THR A 85 -7.23 -18.88 -6.62
CA THR A 85 -6.29 -18.77 -7.76
C THR A 85 -4.86 -18.44 -7.33
N GLY A 86 -4.62 -18.25 -6.02
CA GLY A 86 -3.30 -17.95 -5.46
C GLY A 86 -2.96 -16.47 -5.34
N ASP A 87 -3.80 -15.57 -5.85
CA ASP A 87 -3.60 -14.12 -5.74
C ASP A 87 -3.68 -13.65 -4.27
N LEU A 88 -2.88 -12.65 -3.92
CA LEU A 88 -2.95 -12.01 -2.61
C LEU A 88 -4.24 -11.22 -2.45
N LEU A 89 -4.88 -11.39 -1.29
CA LEU A 89 -6.03 -10.59 -0.85
C LEU A 89 -5.56 -9.56 0.18
N VAL A 90 -5.18 -8.39 -0.29
CA VAL A 90 -4.66 -7.30 0.56
C VAL A 90 -5.74 -6.25 0.76
N SER A 91 -6.67 -6.54 1.66
CA SER A 91 -7.66 -5.57 2.14
C SER A 91 -7.05 -4.62 3.17
N VAL A 92 -7.80 -3.61 3.59
CA VAL A 92 -7.42 -2.72 4.70
C VAL A 92 -7.08 -3.53 5.95
N GLN A 93 -7.88 -4.55 6.27
CA GLN A 93 -7.66 -5.42 7.44
C GLN A 93 -6.36 -6.23 7.38
N ALA A 94 -5.82 -6.47 6.18
CA ALA A 94 -4.54 -7.15 6.02
C ALA A 94 -3.36 -6.20 6.27
N ILE A 95 -3.53 -4.90 6.01
CA ILE A 95 -2.48 -3.88 6.22
C ILE A 95 -2.51 -3.33 7.65
N GLU A 96 -3.68 -3.17 8.24
CA GLU A 96 -3.87 -2.54 9.56
C GLU A 96 -2.98 -3.14 10.68
N PRO A 97 -2.72 -4.45 10.74
CA PRO A 97 -1.81 -5.02 11.74
C PRO A 97 -0.33 -4.73 11.49
N ALA A 98 0.05 -4.25 10.30
CA ALA A 98 1.45 -4.00 9.96
C ALA A 98 2.05 -2.91 10.86
N ARG A 99 3.12 -3.23 11.56
CA ARG A 99 3.82 -2.29 12.41
C ARG A 99 4.92 -1.61 11.61
N ILE A 100 4.71 -0.33 11.32
CA ILE A 100 5.64 0.50 10.55
C ILE A 100 6.30 1.48 11.52
N PRO A 101 7.62 1.43 11.73
CA PRO A 101 8.33 2.41 12.52
C PRO A 101 8.24 3.77 11.82
N TYR A 102 7.99 4.82 12.57
CA TYR A 102 8.04 6.19 12.07
C TYR A 102 9.22 6.93 12.70
N GLU A 103 10.09 7.45 11.86
CA GLU A 103 11.19 8.31 12.26
C GLU A 103 11.16 9.59 11.41
N ALA A 104 10.87 10.72 12.06
CA ALA A 104 10.69 12.02 11.39
C ALA A 104 11.89 12.42 10.49
N LYS A 105 13.11 12.01 10.85
CA LYS A 105 14.33 12.31 10.06
C LYS A 105 14.31 11.71 8.64
N TYR A 106 13.50 10.67 8.39
CA TYR A 106 13.39 10.06 7.06
C TYR A 106 12.19 10.56 6.25
N ASN A 107 11.33 11.40 6.84
CA ASN A 107 10.09 11.82 6.18
C ASN A 107 10.39 12.55 4.85
N ASP A 108 11.19 13.61 4.91
CA ASP A 108 11.49 14.41 3.73
C ASP A 108 12.32 13.63 2.71
N LEU A 109 13.26 12.83 3.19
CA LEU A 109 14.10 11.99 2.32
C LEU A 109 13.25 10.95 1.55
N LEU A 110 12.30 10.29 2.19
CA LEU A 110 11.43 9.33 1.53
C LEU A 110 10.44 10.01 0.58
N SER A 111 9.95 11.21 0.90
CA SER A 111 9.14 12.02 0.00
C SER A 111 9.89 12.38 -1.29
N ASP A 112 11.15 12.83 -1.17
CA ASP A 112 12.01 13.14 -2.32
C ASP A 112 12.29 11.88 -3.16
N LEU A 113 12.59 10.77 -2.50
CA LEU A 113 12.82 9.48 -3.18
C LEU A 113 11.56 8.97 -3.89
N LEU A 114 10.38 9.14 -3.31
CA LEU A 114 9.12 8.81 -3.97
C LEU A 114 8.92 9.65 -5.23
N SER A 115 9.16 10.94 -5.15
CA SER A 115 9.06 11.86 -6.29
C SER A 115 10.02 11.47 -7.42
N ARG A 116 11.27 11.12 -7.07
CA ARG A 116 12.26 10.58 -8.03
C ARG A 116 11.80 9.24 -8.62
N GLN A 117 11.27 8.34 -7.80
CA GLN A 117 10.78 7.03 -8.25
C GLN A 117 9.59 7.17 -9.21
N ILE A 118 8.68 8.13 -8.96
CA ILE A 118 7.55 8.41 -9.85
C ILE A 118 8.01 9.00 -11.19
N SER A 119 9.02 9.88 -11.18
CA SER A 119 9.50 10.56 -12.39
C SER A 119 10.46 9.72 -13.24
N GLU A 120 11.33 8.96 -12.61
CA GLU A 120 12.44 8.26 -13.28
C GLU A 120 12.29 6.74 -13.28
N GLY A 121 11.70 6.16 -12.23
CA GLY A 121 11.44 4.73 -12.11
C GLY A 121 12.72 3.86 -12.10
N THR A 122 13.78 4.31 -11.41
CA THR A 122 15.08 3.63 -11.47
C THR A 122 15.27 2.57 -10.38
N ALA A 123 15.96 1.49 -10.71
CA ALA A 123 16.35 0.47 -9.74
C ALA A 123 17.28 1.03 -8.64
N ALA A 124 18.02 2.11 -8.93
CA ALA A 124 18.86 2.78 -7.95
C ALA A 124 18.03 3.45 -6.86
N THR A 125 17.00 4.20 -7.23
CA THR A 125 16.07 4.85 -6.28
C THR A 125 15.31 3.80 -5.46
N GLU A 126 14.86 2.71 -6.09
CA GLU A 126 14.22 1.60 -5.38
C GLU A 126 15.15 0.97 -4.34
N LYS A 127 16.43 0.80 -4.69
CA LYS A 127 17.44 0.30 -3.76
C LYS A 127 17.65 1.25 -2.59
N GLU A 128 17.75 2.57 -2.83
CA GLU A 128 17.89 3.57 -1.77
C GLU A 128 16.72 3.51 -0.78
N ILE A 129 15.48 3.42 -1.28
CA ILE A 129 14.29 3.25 -0.43
C ILE A 129 14.40 1.97 0.42
N ASN A 130 14.75 0.84 -0.19
CA ASN A 130 14.91 -0.42 0.53
C ASN A 130 15.97 -0.35 1.63
N ASP A 131 17.12 0.26 1.34
CA ASP A 131 18.21 0.41 2.31
C ASP A 131 17.78 1.25 3.52
N ILE A 132 17.05 2.36 3.30
CA ILE A 132 16.49 3.19 4.37
C ILE A 132 15.49 2.39 5.20
N VAL A 133 14.55 1.71 4.55
CA VAL A 133 13.52 0.93 5.26
C VAL A 133 14.16 -0.19 6.08
N PHE A 134 15.16 -0.88 5.57
CA PHE A 134 15.89 -1.89 6.36
C PHE A 134 16.57 -1.30 7.59
N VAL A 135 17.13 -0.08 7.48
CA VAL A 135 17.71 0.63 8.63
C VAL A 135 16.65 0.97 9.66
N MET A 136 15.48 1.46 9.21
CA MET A 136 14.36 1.79 10.10
C MET A 136 13.87 0.59 10.91
N TYR A 137 13.89 -0.60 10.32
CA TYR A 137 13.54 -1.85 11.01
C TYR A 137 14.71 -2.44 11.80
N GLY A 138 15.89 -1.83 11.77
CA GLY A 138 17.08 -2.31 12.49
C GLY A 138 17.60 -3.65 12.00
N LEU A 139 17.33 -4.03 10.74
CA LEU A 139 17.70 -5.33 10.23
C LEU A 139 19.22 -5.47 10.07
N SER A 140 19.75 -6.57 10.59
CA SER A 140 21.12 -7.04 10.34
C SER A 140 21.31 -7.41 8.85
N PRO A 141 22.56 -7.49 8.35
CA PRO A 141 22.83 -7.91 6.97
C PRO A 141 22.21 -9.26 6.60
N ILE A 142 22.22 -10.22 7.51
CA ILE A 142 21.63 -11.57 7.29
C ILE A 142 20.12 -11.48 7.15
N GLU A 143 19.44 -10.68 7.97
CA GLU A 143 17.99 -10.50 7.89
C GLU A 143 17.57 -9.76 6.61
N ARG A 144 18.36 -8.77 6.16
CA ARG A 144 18.13 -8.09 4.87
C ARG A 144 18.23 -9.05 3.70
N GLU A 145 19.24 -9.91 3.71
CA GLU A 145 19.40 -10.95 2.69
C GLU A 145 18.22 -11.92 2.70
N TYR A 146 17.81 -12.39 3.87
CA TYR A 146 16.66 -13.27 4.02
C TYR A 146 15.37 -12.65 3.45
N VAL A 147 15.04 -11.41 3.85
CA VAL A 147 13.85 -10.69 3.35
C VAL A 147 13.92 -10.53 1.83
N THR A 148 15.09 -10.17 1.31
CA THR A 148 15.29 -9.97 -0.14
C THR A 148 15.09 -11.28 -0.92
N LEU A 149 15.64 -12.38 -0.46
CA LEU A 149 15.48 -13.69 -1.09
C LEU A 149 14.04 -14.17 -1.02
N TYR A 150 13.41 -14.03 0.14
CA TYR A 150 12.02 -14.43 0.33
C TYR A 150 11.08 -13.73 -0.66
N VAL A 151 11.18 -12.39 -0.76
CA VAL A 151 10.31 -11.60 -1.65
C VAL A 151 10.55 -11.94 -3.12
N LYS A 152 11.82 -12.09 -3.53
CA LYS A 152 12.15 -12.48 -4.91
C LYS A 152 11.60 -13.87 -5.27
N GLN A 153 11.72 -14.85 -4.40
CA GLN A 153 11.18 -16.19 -4.63
C GLN A 153 9.65 -16.18 -4.70
N SER A 154 8.98 -15.44 -3.83
CA SER A 154 7.52 -15.34 -3.82
C SER A 154 6.97 -14.68 -5.09
N GLN A 155 7.71 -13.75 -5.70
CA GLN A 155 7.34 -13.10 -6.97
C GLN A 155 7.58 -13.96 -8.21
N GLN A 156 8.52 -14.91 -8.16
CA GLN A 156 8.80 -15.86 -9.26
C GLN A 156 7.82 -17.04 -9.29
N SER A 157 7.18 -17.32 -8.17
CA SER A 157 6.26 -18.45 -8.01
C SER A 157 4.79 -18.09 -8.35
N GLN A 158 4.54 -16.89 -8.82
CA GLN A 158 3.25 -16.34 -9.24
C GLN A 158 3.18 -16.23 -10.77
#